data_022187bd2b39bc3db9cb8380b9fe9677
#
_entry.id   022187bd2b39bc3db9cb8380b9fe9677
#
_cell.length_a   1.000
_cell.length_b   1.000
_cell.length_c   1.000
_cell.angle_alpha   90.00
_cell.angle_beta   90.00
_cell.angle_gamma   90.00
#
_symmetry.space_group_name_H-M   'P 1'
#
loop_
_entity.id
_entity.type
_entity.pdbx_description
1 polymer ?
#
loop_
_entity_poly.entity_id
_entity_poly.type
_entity_poly.pdbx_seq_one_letter_code
_entity_poly.pdbx_strand_id
1 'polypeptide(L)'
;MLALDQELVKVLHINTRNEKHGDESVLATDLKLQARLSNDVLSLFSSSLKSSLYHKDDAVQGSLVTDAGFLPNLKHPQLGALKWDGAWEHQRLQIHNGVREEFDIVLTDAKVNKLTLDLQEGGTVFVNFRVQAHPDEKTTARILQLLGQEVHMSLSFEEPEPMKEAA
;
A
#
# COMPACT_ATOMS: atom_id res chain seq x y z
N MET A 1 0.01 -9.54 4.66
CA MET A 1 -0.58 -8.83 3.51
C MET A 1 -0.74 -7.36 3.86
N LEU A 2 -0.37 -6.47 2.95
CA LEU A 2 -0.51 -5.03 3.19
C LEU A 2 -1.98 -4.63 3.29
N ALA A 3 -2.32 -3.90 4.34
CA ALA A 3 -3.63 -3.29 4.54
C ALA A 3 -3.44 -1.84 4.99
N LEU A 4 -4.26 -0.95 4.48
CA LEU A 4 -4.24 0.47 4.81
C LEU A 4 -5.64 0.91 5.24
N ASP A 5 -5.71 1.73 6.27
CA ASP A 5 -6.95 2.35 6.73
C ASP A 5 -6.77 3.87 6.75
N GLN A 6 -7.27 4.53 5.70
CA GLN A 6 -7.21 5.97 5.51
C GLN A 6 -5.80 6.57 5.74
N GLU A 7 -4.79 5.88 5.23
CA GLU A 7 -3.41 6.33 5.32
C GLU A 7 -3.06 7.30 4.18
N LEU A 8 -2.18 8.25 4.47
CA LEU A 8 -1.71 9.19 3.47
C LEU A 8 -0.72 8.52 2.53
N VAL A 9 -1.06 8.47 1.25
CA VAL A 9 -0.30 7.76 0.21
C VAL A 9 0.03 8.73 -0.92
N LYS A 10 1.29 8.73 -1.33
CA LYS A 10 1.75 9.53 -2.47
C LYS A 10 1.65 8.73 -3.75
N VAL A 11 1.10 9.32 -4.78
CA VAL A 11 1.05 8.75 -6.13
C VAL A 11 2.33 9.12 -6.85
N LEU A 12 3.25 8.16 -6.97
CA LEU A 12 4.58 8.39 -7.56
C LEU A 12 4.57 8.31 -9.07
N HIS A 13 3.83 7.36 -9.63
CA HIS A 13 3.79 7.10 -11.06
C HIS A 13 2.50 6.42 -11.46
N ILE A 14 2.02 6.73 -12.66
CA ILE A 14 0.82 6.13 -13.24
C ILE A 14 1.19 5.69 -14.65
N ASN A 15 0.93 4.42 -14.96
CA ASN A 15 1.12 3.88 -16.30
C ASN A 15 -0.19 3.26 -16.78
N THR A 16 -0.57 3.59 -18.00
CA THR A 16 -1.73 2.99 -18.65
C THR A 16 -1.25 2.15 -19.84
N ARG A 17 -1.87 1.00 -20.02
CA ARG A 17 -1.54 0.07 -21.09
C ARG A 17 -2.77 -0.69 -21.55
N ASN A 18 -2.71 -1.19 -22.76
CA ASN A 18 -3.73 -2.10 -23.27
C ASN A 18 -3.34 -3.54 -23.01
N GLU A 19 -4.24 -4.30 -22.44
CA GLU A 19 -4.13 -5.75 -22.29
C GLU A 19 -5.11 -6.43 -23.23
N LYS A 20 -4.66 -7.54 -23.81
CA LYS A 20 -5.55 -8.39 -24.60
C LYS A 20 -6.16 -9.46 -23.70
N HIS A 21 -7.47 -9.49 -23.64
CA HIS A 21 -8.26 -10.55 -23.02
C HIS A 21 -9.04 -11.27 -24.13
N GLY A 22 -8.44 -12.31 -24.71
CA GLY A 22 -8.95 -12.93 -25.92
C GLY A 22 -8.85 -11.96 -27.11
N ASP A 23 -9.97 -11.68 -27.76
CA ASP A 23 -10.05 -10.73 -28.89
C ASP A 23 -10.32 -9.29 -28.43
N GLU A 24 -10.58 -9.08 -27.15
CA GLU A 24 -10.87 -7.75 -26.59
C GLU A 24 -9.61 -7.07 -26.06
N SER A 25 -9.53 -5.76 -26.26
CA SER A 25 -8.52 -4.90 -25.67
C SER A 25 -9.09 -4.20 -24.44
N VAL A 26 -8.46 -4.41 -23.28
CA VAL A 26 -8.88 -3.84 -21.99
C VAL A 26 -7.83 -2.87 -21.51
N LEU A 27 -8.26 -1.68 -21.08
CA LEU A 27 -7.37 -0.70 -20.48
C LEU A 27 -6.96 -1.14 -19.08
N ALA A 28 -5.66 -1.24 -18.84
CA ALA A 28 -5.09 -1.51 -17.53
C ALA A 28 -4.33 -0.29 -17.02
N THR A 29 -4.41 -0.04 -15.73
CA THR A 29 -3.71 1.05 -15.07
C THR A 29 -2.86 0.50 -13.94
N ASP A 30 -1.57 0.87 -13.96
CA ASP A 30 -0.61 0.54 -12.93
C ASP A 30 -0.29 1.80 -12.12
N LEU A 31 -0.54 1.76 -10.82
CA LEU A 31 -0.23 2.84 -9.89
C LEU A 31 0.99 2.45 -9.06
N LYS A 32 2.02 3.28 -9.08
CA LYS A 32 3.13 3.17 -8.13
C LYS A 32 2.88 4.11 -6.97
N LEU A 33 2.70 3.54 -5.80
CA LEU A 33 2.28 4.24 -4.60
C LEU A 33 3.34 4.14 -3.50
N GLN A 34 3.42 5.16 -2.66
CA GLN A 34 4.27 5.19 -1.49
C GLN A 34 3.48 5.64 -0.26
N ALA A 35 3.42 4.76 0.74
CA ALA A 35 2.84 5.09 2.03
C ALA A 35 3.96 5.30 3.06
N ARG A 36 3.82 6.33 3.87
CA ARG A 36 4.69 6.59 5.02
C ARG A 36 3.98 6.10 6.28
N LEU A 37 4.46 5.00 6.84
CA LEU A 37 3.79 4.30 7.92
C LEU A 37 4.71 4.11 9.13
N SER A 38 4.12 3.84 10.29
CA SER A 38 4.84 3.33 11.45
C SER A 38 5.43 1.94 11.13
N ASN A 39 6.52 1.58 11.80
CA ASN A 39 7.13 0.25 11.66
C ASN A 39 6.23 -0.90 12.16
N ASP A 40 5.08 -0.60 12.75
CA ASP A 40 4.05 -1.61 13.04
C ASP A 40 3.53 -2.29 11.77
N VAL A 41 3.66 -1.64 10.61
CA VAL A 41 3.31 -2.23 9.31
C VAL A 41 4.09 -3.53 9.04
N LEU A 42 5.30 -3.65 9.56
CA LEU A 42 6.13 -4.85 9.40
C LEU A 42 5.45 -6.11 9.96
N SER A 43 4.64 -5.96 11.00
CA SER A 43 3.89 -7.05 11.60
C SER A 43 2.79 -7.62 10.72
N LEU A 44 2.38 -6.88 9.68
CA LEU A 44 1.45 -7.39 8.66
C LEU A 44 2.08 -8.45 7.75
N PHE A 45 3.40 -8.45 7.63
CA PHE A 45 4.15 -9.40 6.79
C PHE A 45 4.64 -10.61 7.58
N SER A 46 5.15 -10.37 8.78
CA SER A 46 5.59 -11.41 9.70
C SER A 46 5.59 -10.88 11.12
N SER A 47 5.14 -11.69 12.06
CA SER A 47 5.09 -11.32 13.49
C SER A 47 6.45 -11.01 14.10
N SER A 48 7.54 -11.54 13.52
CA SER A 48 8.91 -11.34 14.00
C SER A 48 9.68 -10.26 13.23
N LEU A 49 9.13 -9.71 12.16
CA LEU A 49 9.87 -8.84 11.26
C LEU A 49 10.26 -7.52 11.93
N LYS A 50 9.34 -6.91 12.64
CA LYS A 50 9.60 -5.64 13.37
C LYS A 50 10.75 -5.80 14.37
N SER A 51 10.69 -6.80 15.23
CA SER A 51 11.73 -7.05 16.24
C SER A 51 13.06 -7.52 15.65
N SER A 52 13.05 -8.06 14.44
CA SER A 52 14.27 -8.44 13.71
C SER A 52 15.01 -7.24 13.13
N LEU A 53 14.31 -6.14 12.85
CA LEU A 53 14.85 -4.99 12.13
C LEU A 53 14.98 -3.73 13.01
N TYR A 54 14.25 -3.66 14.11
CA TYR A 54 14.23 -2.52 15.02
C TYR A 54 14.45 -2.95 16.47
N HIS A 55 15.03 -2.05 17.24
CA HIS A 55 15.21 -2.20 18.69
C HIS A 55 14.97 -0.87 19.42
N LYS A 56 14.98 -0.93 20.70
CA LYS A 56 14.96 0.24 21.57
C LYS A 56 16.31 0.39 22.26
N ASP A 57 16.92 1.54 22.10
CA ASP A 57 18.17 1.86 22.76
C ASP A 57 17.92 2.14 24.26
N ASP A 58 18.66 1.46 25.16
CA ASP A 58 18.55 1.63 26.60
C ASP A 58 18.93 3.04 27.07
N ALA A 59 19.73 3.77 26.29
CA ALA A 59 20.10 5.16 26.59
C ALA A 59 18.92 6.15 26.54
N VAL A 60 17.78 5.76 25.97
CA VAL A 60 16.56 6.58 25.85
C VAL A 60 15.62 6.37 27.04
N GLN A 61 16.07 5.73 28.12
CA GLN A 61 15.24 5.38 29.29
C GLN A 61 14.72 6.57 30.11
N GLY A 62 14.96 7.80 29.71
CA GLY A 62 14.32 8.96 30.30
C GLY A 62 12.98 9.33 29.68
N SER A 63 12.53 8.63 28.67
CA SER A 63 11.27 8.93 28.01
C SER A 63 10.09 8.29 28.74
N LEU A 64 9.03 9.06 28.88
CA LEU A 64 7.73 8.64 29.42
C LEU A 64 7.01 7.58 28.58
N VAL A 65 7.65 7.03 27.56
CA VAL A 65 7.05 6.02 26.69
C VAL A 65 7.19 4.65 27.33
N THR A 66 6.10 4.18 27.90
CA THR A 66 6.00 2.86 28.55
C THR A 66 5.63 1.74 27.57
N ASP A 67 5.51 2.04 26.28
CA ASP A 67 5.11 1.08 25.26
C ASP A 67 6.27 0.15 24.90
N ALA A 68 6.15 -1.12 25.26
CA ALA A 68 7.11 -2.16 24.93
C ALA A 68 7.22 -2.44 23.43
N GLY A 69 6.19 -2.09 22.66
CA GLY A 69 6.17 -2.20 21.21
C GLY A 69 6.86 -1.07 20.47
N PHE A 70 7.26 0.00 21.16
CA PHE A 70 7.96 1.13 20.56
C PHE A 70 9.43 0.81 20.36
N LEU A 71 9.82 0.51 19.11
CA LEU A 71 11.17 0.14 18.72
C LEU A 71 11.67 1.13 17.65
N PRO A 72 12.24 2.28 18.02
CA PRO A 72 12.56 3.33 17.05
C PRO A 72 13.91 3.18 16.35
N ASN A 73 14.80 2.33 16.85
CA ASN A 73 16.17 2.29 16.39
C ASN A 73 16.40 1.14 15.41
N LEU A 74 17.06 1.42 14.29
CA LEU A 74 17.44 0.40 13.32
C LEU A 74 18.54 -0.51 13.88
N LYS A 75 18.35 -1.83 13.77
CA LYS A 75 19.41 -2.81 14.08
C LYS A 75 20.53 -2.79 13.05
N HIS A 76 20.18 -2.51 11.80
CA HIS A 76 21.12 -2.57 10.67
C HIS A 76 20.95 -1.30 9.80
N PRO A 77 21.56 -0.16 10.21
CA PRO A 77 21.39 1.11 9.49
C PRO A 77 21.87 1.11 8.03
N GLN A 78 22.78 0.20 7.68
CA GLN A 78 23.32 0.06 6.33
C GLN A 78 22.48 -0.87 5.44
N LEU A 79 21.45 -1.49 5.99
CA LEU A 79 20.54 -2.32 5.22
C LEU A 79 19.69 -1.42 4.33
N GLY A 80 19.80 -1.58 3.03
CA GLY A 80 19.01 -0.83 2.06
C GLY A 80 17.53 -1.24 2.07
N ALA A 81 16.78 -0.73 1.12
CA ALA A 81 15.37 -1.09 0.98
C ALA A 81 15.19 -2.60 0.80
N LEU A 82 14.26 -3.17 1.54
CA LEU A 82 13.95 -4.59 1.50
C LEU A 82 12.86 -4.86 0.49
N LYS A 83 13.07 -5.85 -0.34
CA LYS A 83 12.06 -6.32 -1.27
C LYS A 83 11.25 -7.42 -0.59
N TRP A 84 9.92 -7.25 -0.56
CA TRP A 84 9.02 -8.31 -0.16
C TRP A 84 8.41 -8.95 -1.40
N ASP A 85 8.77 -10.21 -1.64
CA ASP A 85 8.35 -10.91 -2.84
C ASP A 85 6.97 -11.53 -2.60
N GLY A 86 5.96 -10.96 -3.23
CA GLY A 86 4.58 -11.39 -3.09
C GLY A 86 3.67 -10.61 -4.02
N ALA A 87 2.53 -11.21 -4.29
CA ALA A 87 1.47 -10.60 -5.06
C ALA A 87 0.13 -11.01 -4.45
N TRP A 88 -0.76 -10.05 -4.29
CA TRP A 88 -2.08 -10.26 -3.74
C TRP A 88 -3.14 -9.82 -4.73
N GLU A 89 -4.02 -10.73 -5.06
CA GLU A 89 -5.17 -10.48 -5.93
C GLU A 89 -6.41 -10.13 -5.11
N HIS A 90 -7.47 -9.73 -5.78
CA HIS A 90 -8.75 -9.39 -5.17
C HIS A 90 -8.63 -8.28 -4.11
N GLN A 91 -7.84 -7.26 -4.42
CA GLN A 91 -7.67 -6.11 -3.54
C GLN A 91 -8.63 -4.99 -3.93
N ARG A 92 -9.12 -4.30 -2.91
CA ARG A 92 -9.92 -3.09 -3.06
C ARG A 92 -9.12 -1.90 -2.60
N LEU A 93 -8.84 -0.98 -3.51
CA LEU A 93 -8.21 0.30 -3.19
C LEU A 93 -9.27 1.40 -3.25
N GLN A 94 -9.47 2.08 -2.15
CA GLN A 94 -10.32 3.25 -2.07
C GLN A 94 -9.46 4.49 -1.90
N ILE A 95 -9.57 5.42 -2.83
CA ILE A 95 -8.89 6.71 -2.79
C ILE A 95 -9.91 7.74 -2.32
N HIS A 96 -9.68 8.30 -1.14
CA HIS A 96 -10.58 9.28 -0.52
C HIS A 96 -10.33 10.65 -1.15
N ASN A 97 -11.16 11.04 -2.08
CA ASN A 97 -10.97 12.25 -2.89
C ASN A 97 -11.98 13.32 -2.53
N GLY A 98 -11.82 13.92 -1.36
CA GLY A 98 -12.64 15.01 -0.89
C GLY A 98 -13.46 14.71 0.36
N VAL A 99 -14.42 15.56 0.66
CA VAL A 99 -15.22 15.50 1.90
C VAL A 99 -16.35 14.47 1.83
N ARG A 100 -16.75 14.07 0.62
CA ARG A 100 -17.89 13.17 0.39
C ARG A 100 -17.43 11.86 -0.22
N GLU A 101 -17.89 10.75 0.34
CA GLU A 101 -17.60 9.41 -0.17
C GLU A 101 -18.00 9.20 -1.64
N GLU A 102 -19.03 9.92 -2.12
CA GLU A 102 -19.46 9.84 -3.51
C GLU A 102 -18.38 10.27 -4.53
N PHE A 103 -17.39 11.04 -4.08
CA PHE A 103 -16.25 11.46 -4.90
C PHE A 103 -15.04 10.54 -4.78
N ASP A 104 -15.12 9.53 -3.93
CA ASP A 104 -14.04 8.55 -3.77
C ASP A 104 -13.86 7.74 -5.05
N ILE A 105 -12.61 7.39 -5.32
CA ILE A 105 -12.27 6.48 -6.39
C ILE A 105 -12.10 5.10 -5.79
N VAL A 106 -12.85 4.13 -6.29
CA VAL A 106 -12.78 2.74 -5.83
C VAL A 106 -12.31 1.85 -6.97
N LEU A 107 -11.19 1.18 -6.74
CA LEU A 107 -10.66 0.16 -7.63
C LEU A 107 -10.90 -1.20 -7.00
N THR A 108 -11.64 -2.05 -7.67
CA THR A 108 -11.95 -3.40 -7.22
C THR A 108 -11.17 -4.42 -8.03
N ASP A 109 -11.06 -5.62 -7.49
CA ASP A 109 -10.33 -6.72 -8.12
C ASP A 109 -8.93 -6.32 -8.58
N ALA A 110 -8.27 -5.51 -7.78
CA ALA A 110 -6.93 -5.03 -8.05
C ALA A 110 -5.88 -6.03 -7.58
N LYS A 111 -4.71 -5.98 -8.21
CA LYS A 111 -3.54 -6.75 -7.83
C LYS A 111 -2.50 -5.84 -7.20
N VAL A 112 -1.99 -6.21 -6.05
CA VAL A 112 -0.91 -5.50 -5.36
C VAL A 112 0.35 -6.34 -5.43
N ASN A 113 1.45 -5.75 -5.88
CA ASN A 113 2.75 -6.42 -5.99
C ASN A 113 3.90 -5.42 -5.94
N LYS A 114 5.11 -5.89 -6.20
CA LYS A 114 6.36 -5.10 -6.24
C LYS A 114 6.53 -4.23 -4.99
N LEU A 115 6.38 -4.87 -3.83
CA LEU A 115 6.46 -4.20 -2.55
C LEU A 115 7.90 -4.09 -2.08
N THR A 116 8.29 -2.89 -1.68
CA THR A 116 9.57 -2.62 -1.02
C THR A 116 9.34 -1.88 0.30
N LEU A 117 10.18 -2.17 1.26
CA LEU A 117 10.16 -1.58 2.60
C LEU A 117 11.46 -0.80 2.80
N ASP A 118 11.35 0.50 2.91
CA ASP A 118 12.49 1.38 3.17
C ASP A 118 12.43 1.83 4.64
N LEU A 119 13.29 1.23 5.45
CA LEU A 119 13.30 1.42 6.90
C LEU A 119 14.04 2.70 7.26
N GLN A 120 13.42 3.53 8.08
CA GLN A 120 14.02 4.78 8.57
C GLN A 120 14.31 4.72 10.06
N GLU A 121 15.35 5.41 10.48
CA GLU A 121 15.60 5.63 11.91
C GLU A 121 14.46 6.44 12.52
N GLY A 122 14.04 6.09 13.70
CA GLY A 122 12.89 6.71 14.37
C GLY A 122 11.62 5.91 14.29
N GLY A 123 11.62 4.81 13.52
CA GLY A 123 10.47 3.89 13.44
C GLY A 123 9.48 4.17 12.34
N THR A 124 9.86 4.93 11.33
CA THR A 124 9.07 5.15 10.11
C THR A 124 9.52 4.20 9.02
N VAL A 125 8.57 3.66 8.25
CA VAL A 125 8.81 2.82 7.08
C VAL A 125 8.11 3.42 5.88
N PHE A 126 8.86 3.63 4.80
CA PHE A 126 8.27 3.94 3.51
C PHE A 126 7.94 2.63 2.81
N VAL A 127 6.67 2.40 2.56
CA VAL A 127 6.17 1.22 1.85
C VAL A 127 5.86 1.62 0.42
N ASN A 128 6.63 1.11 -0.53
CA ASN A 128 6.38 1.31 -1.95
C ASN A 128 5.72 0.06 -2.50
N PHE A 129 4.67 0.23 -3.27
CA PHE A 129 3.95 -0.89 -3.87
C PHE A 129 3.29 -0.46 -5.17
N ARG A 130 2.94 -1.46 -5.98
CA ARG A 130 2.22 -1.24 -7.22
C ARG A 130 0.82 -1.83 -7.12
N VAL A 131 -0.16 -1.06 -7.57
CA VAL A 131 -1.55 -1.50 -7.71
C VAL A 131 -1.89 -1.55 -9.20
N GLN A 132 -2.33 -2.70 -9.66
CA GLN A 132 -2.78 -2.93 -11.04
C GLN A 132 -4.28 -3.14 -11.06
N ALA A 133 -5.00 -2.36 -11.84
CA ALA A 133 -6.46 -2.41 -11.93
C ALA A 133 -6.93 -2.13 -13.35
N HIS A 134 -8.22 -2.32 -13.58
CA HIS A 134 -8.87 -2.10 -14.86
C HIS A 134 -10.01 -1.08 -14.73
N PRO A 135 -9.71 0.19 -14.38
CA PRO A 135 -10.73 1.22 -14.27
C PRO A 135 -11.28 1.61 -15.63
N ASP A 136 -12.48 2.17 -15.67
CA ASP A 136 -13.02 2.78 -16.87
C ASP A 136 -12.28 4.07 -17.24
N GLU A 137 -12.58 4.63 -18.41
CA GLU A 137 -11.90 5.83 -18.91
C GLU A 137 -12.11 7.04 -17.98
N LYS A 138 -13.31 7.20 -17.46
CA LYS A 138 -13.65 8.30 -16.55
C LYS A 138 -12.88 8.21 -15.24
N THR A 139 -12.83 7.04 -14.67
CA THR A 139 -12.05 6.77 -13.43
C THR A 139 -10.56 6.95 -13.69
N THR A 140 -10.05 6.48 -14.81
CA THR A 140 -8.64 6.66 -15.19
C THR A 140 -8.28 8.15 -15.30
N ALA A 141 -9.14 8.96 -15.91
CA ALA A 141 -8.91 10.40 -16.02
C ALA A 141 -8.83 11.06 -14.63
N ARG A 142 -9.66 10.65 -13.69
CA ARG A 142 -9.63 11.14 -12.31
C ARG A 142 -8.34 10.73 -11.59
N ILE A 143 -7.89 9.51 -11.80
CA ILE A 143 -6.64 9.00 -11.21
C ILE A 143 -5.45 9.79 -11.73
N LEU A 144 -5.39 10.09 -13.03
CA LEU A 144 -4.30 10.84 -13.63
C LEU A 144 -4.10 12.23 -13.02
N GLN A 145 -5.15 12.84 -12.51
CA GLN A 145 -5.09 14.13 -11.84
C GLN A 145 -4.40 14.06 -10.47
N LEU A 146 -4.23 12.86 -9.92
CA LEU A 146 -3.61 12.65 -8.61
C LEU A 146 -2.10 12.44 -8.69
N LEU A 147 -1.51 12.42 -9.88
CA LEU A 147 -0.08 12.20 -10.05
C LEU A 147 0.74 13.21 -9.25
N GLY A 148 1.64 12.71 -8.42
CA GLY A 148 2.50 13.52 -7.56
C GLY A 148 1.84 14.05 -6.29
N GLN A 149 0.55 13.77 -6.08
CA GLN A 149 -0.19 14.21 -4.90
C GLN A 149 -0.18 13.16 -3.78
N GLU A 150 -0.35 13.62 -2.56
CA GLU A 150 -0.62 12.79 -1.39
C GLU A 150 -2.11 12.77 -1.12
N VAL A 151 -2.69 11.58 -1.04
CA VAL A 151 -4.12 11.37 -0.87
C VAL A 151 -4.35 10.25 0.14
N HIS A 152 -5.38 10.37 0.96
CA HIS A 152 -5.75 9.29 1.88
C HIS A 152 -6.30 8.11 1.10
N MET A 153 -5.83 6.92 1.44
CA MET A 153 -6.24 5.68 0.78
C MET A 153 -6.49 4.58 1.81
N SER A 154 -7.40 3.69 1.46
CA SER A 154 -7.64 2.45 2.18
C SER A 154 -7.44 1.27 1.24
N LEU A 155 -6.74 0.26 1.70
CA LEU A 155 -6.46 -0.97 0.95
C LEU A 155 -6.92 -2.16 1.77
N SER A 156 -7.75 -3.01 1.17
CA SER A 156 -8.30 -4.19 1.83
C SER A 156 -8.48 -5.33 0.85
N PHE A 157 -8.54 -6.55 1.39
CA PHE A 157 -8.95 -7.72 0.63
C PHE A 157 -10.47 -7.72 0.47
N GLU A 158 -10.94 -8.02 -0.72
CA GLU A 158 -12.35 -8.15 -1.04
C GLU A 158 -12.58 -9.53 -1.64
N GLU A 159 -13.39 -10.35 -0.96
CA GLU A 159 -13.74 -11.66 -1.51
C GLU A 159 -14.45 -11.49 -2.84
N PRO A 160 -14.02 -12.22 -3.89
CA PRO A 160 -14.72 -12.20 -5.16
C PRO A 160 -16.17 -12.69 -4.92
N GLU A 161 -17.12 -11.98 -5.51
CA GLU A 161 -18.51 -12.44 -5.48
C GLU A 161 -18.59 -13.87 -6.06
N PRO A 162 -19.29 -14.78 -5.37
CA PRO A 162 -19.49 -16.11 -5.92
C PRO A 162 -20.18 -15.97 -7.27
N MET A 163 -19.61 -16.62 -8.30
CA MET A 163 -20.28 -16.69 -9.60
C MET A 163 -21.68 -17.22 -9.35
N LYS A 164 -22.70 -16.41 -9.63
CA LYS A 164 -24.07 -16.90 -9.67
C LYS A 164 -24.08 -17.94 -10.79
N GLU A 165 -24.15 -19.20 -10.42
CA GLU A 165 -24.45 -20.23 -11.41
C GLU A 165 -25.75 -19.82 -12.09
N ALA A 166 -25.66 -19.60 -13.40
CA ALA A 166 -26.84 -19.40 -14.21
C ALA A 166 -27.63 -20.70 -14.20
N ALA A 167 -28.70 -20.72 -13.41
CA ALA A 167 -29.63 -21.85 -13.38
C ALA A 167 -30.47 -21.82 -14.67
#